data_074650c233913b0fcaa44c331ff4ceff
#
_entry.id   074650c233913b0fcaa44c331ff4ceff
#
_cell.length_a   1.000
_cell.length_b   1.000
_cell.length_c   1.000
_cell.angle_alpha   90.00
_cell.angle_beta   90.00
_cell.angle_gamma   90.00
#
_symmetry.space_group_name_H-M   'P 1'
#
loop_
_entity.id
_entity.type
_entity.pdbx_description
1 polymer ?
#
loop_
_entity_poly.entity_id
_entity_poly.type
_entity_poly.pdbx_seq_one_letter_code
_entity_poly.pdbx_strand_id
1 'polypeptide(L)'
;RSPERLDIMMRNRVEEARRMGMPLLIGEWGAFYGDARCVGAAAMMARFLAENTVGEFYWDYHRGIEQGAFFPSLSRPSPLRVGGFPVGIRMAESPGVMQVEWTEETAPAPASEFHLPDGWVMEEAPSGGKWTGAGTVSVPPAEKPGMRKVTLRPAS
;
A
#
# COMPACT_ATOMS: atom_id res chain seq x y z
N ARG A 1 -5.68 22.34 9.99
CA ARG A 1 -5.42 21.28 11.01
C ARG A 1 -4.01 20.77 10.75
N SER A 2 -3.21 20.54 11.81
CA SER A 2 -1.83 20.07 11.61
C SER A 2 -1.78 18.60 11.24
N PRO A 3 -0.77 18.16 10.46
CA PRO A 3 -0.56 16.75 10.13
C PRO A 3 -0.47 15.84 11.36
N GLU A 4 0.15 16.33 12.44
CA GLU A 4 0.31 15.57 13.70
C GLU A 4 -1.03 15.23 14.35
N ARG A 5 -1.99 16.16 14.33
CA ARG A 5 -3.34 15.90 14.87
C ARG A 5 -4.08 14.85 14.07
N LEU A 6 -3.89 14.84 12.75
CA LEU A 6 -4.48 13.83 11.88
C LEU A 6 -3.87 12.46 12.16
N ASP A 7 -2.55 12.37 12.28
CA ASP A 7 -1.85 11.13 12.60
C ASP A 7 -2.32 10.55 13.94
N ILE A 8 -2.39 11.36 14.99
CA ILE A 8 -2.89 10.94 16.31
C ILE A 8 -4.33 10.41 16.23
N MET A 9 -5.20 11.13 15.53
CA MET A 9 -6.59 10.73 15.37
C MET A 9 -6.69 9.38 14.65
N MET A 10 -5.93 9.18 13.58
CA MET A 10 -5.94 7.95 12.80
C MET A 10 -5.39 6.77 13.59
N ARG A 11 -4.29 6.95 14.34
CA ARG A 11 -3.73 5.90 15.22
C ARG A 11 -4.74 5.47 16.27
N ASN A 12 -5.43 6.39 16.92
CA ASN A 12 -6.46 6.06 17.90
C ASN A 12 -7.58 5.19 17.28
N ARG A 13 -7.99 5.46 16.04
CA ARG A 13 -9.00 4.65 15.35
C ARG A 13 -8.50 3.24 15.02
N VAL A 14 -7.26 3.12 14.59
CA VAL A 14 -6.64 1.81 14.34
C VAL A 14 -6.55 0.99 15.63
N GLU A 15 -6.11 1.60 16.73
CA GLU A 15 -6.03 0.93 18.03
C GLU A 15 -7.40 0.51 18.56
N GLU A 16 -8.41 1.35 18.40
CA GLU A 16 -9.79 1.03 18.76
C GLU A 16 -10.31 -0.17 17.95
N ALA A 17 -10.13 -0.17 16.64
CA ALA A 17 -10.52 -1.28 15.77
C ALA A 17 -9.80 -2.59 16.15
N ARG A 18 -8.49 -2.53 16.43
CA ARG A 18 -7.69 -3.68 16.89
C ARG A 18 -8.21 -4.24 18.22
N ARG A 19 -8.53 -3.37 19.18
CA ARG A 19 -9.11 -3.80 20.47
C ARG A 19 -10.45 -4.49 20.30
N MET A 20 -11.25 -4.08 19.31
CA MET A 20 -12.53 -4.71 18.99
C MET A 20 -12.39 -5.97 18.13
N GLY A 21 -11.21 -6.29 17.63
CA GLY A 21 -10.99 -7.39 16.70
C GLY A 21 -11.66 -7.16 15.33
N MET A 22 -11.83 -5.90 14.93
CA MET A 22 -12.53 -5.53 13.70
C MET A 22 -11.59 -4.86 12.69
N PRO A 23 -11.75 -5.11 11.39
CA PRO A 23 -11.05 -4.35 10.38
C PRO A 23 -11.52 -2.89 10.37
N LEU A 24 -10.59 -1.96 10.13
CA LEU A 24 -10.90 -0.55 9.93
C LEU A 24 -11.06 -0.25 8.45
N LEU A 25 -12.11 0.49 8.12
CA LEU A 25 -12.34 1.03 6.78
C LEU A 25 -12.56 2.55 6.89
N ILE A 26 -11.81 3.31 6.12
CA ILE A 26 -12.04 4.75 5.95
C ILE A 26 -12.99 4.92 4.77
N GLY A 27 -14.24 5.27 5.07
CA GLY A 27 -15.31 5.38 4.08
C GLY A 27 -15.09 6.51 3.07
N GLU A 28 -14.46 7.61 3.51
CA GLU A 28 -14.14 8.74 2.63
C GLU A 28 -12.88 9.47 3.12
N TRP A 29 -11.97 9.74 2.20
CA TRP A 29 -10.87 10.67 2.40
C TRP A 29 -10.50 11.32 1.06
N GLY A 30 -9.96 12.54 1.09
CA GLY A 30 -9.56 13.24 -0.13
C GLY A 30 -10.20 14.62 -0.27
N ALA A 31 -10.99 14.82 -1.32
CA ALA A 31 -11.61 16.10 -1.70
C ALA A 31 -10.57 17.22 -1.91
N PHE A 32 -9.44 16.90 -2.53
CA PHE A 32 -8.32 17.86 -2.64
C PHE A 32 -8.47 18.87 -3.78
N TYR A 33 -9.28 18.60 -4.77
CA TYR A 33 -9.65 19.50 -5.88
C TYR A 33 -8.48 20.31 -6.47
N GLY A 34 -7.31 19.71 -6.60
CA GLY A 34 -6.13 20.34 -7.18
C GLY A 34 -5.36 21.30 -6.26
N ASP A 35 -5.69 21.41 -4.99
CA ASP A 35 -4.92 22.21 -4.03
C ASP A 35 -3.55 21.58 -3.74
N ALA A 36 -2.49 22.22 -4.25
CA ALA A 36 -1.12 21.74 -4.07
C ALA A 36 -0.70 21.61 -2.59
N ARG A 37 -1.34 22.34 -1.67
CA ARG A 37 -1.07 22.23 -0.22
C ARG A 37 -1.51 20.90 0.36
N CYS A 38 -2.36 20.16 -0.35
CA CYS A 38 -2.87 18.86 0.08
C CYS A 38 -1.94 17.70 -0.28
N VAL A 39 -0.90 17.91 -1.08
CA VAL A 39 0.02 16.85 -1.53
C VAL A 39 0.65 16.12 -0.33
N GLY A 40 1.17 16.85 0.64
CA GLY A 40 1.74 16.25 1.85
C GLY A 40 0.72 15.47 2.70
N ALA A 41 -0.51 15.99 2.80
CA ALA A 41 -1.58 15.29 3.51
C ALA A 41 -2.00 14.00 2.78
N ALA A 42 -2.08 14.02 1.46
CA ALA A 42 -2.37 12.85 0.65
C ALA A 42 -1.30 11.76 0.81
N ALA A 43 -0.02 12.14 0.73
CA ALA A 43 1.09 11.22 0.91
C ALA A 43 1.10 10.59 2.32
N MET A 44 0.86 11.39 3.36
CA MET A 44 0.77 10.91 4.73
C MET A 44 -0.40 9.94 4.91
N MET A 45 -1.59 10.25 4.39
CA MET A 45 -2.74 9.36 4.46
C MET A 45 -2.46 8.04 3.72
N ALA A 46 -1.97 8.11 2.49
CA ALA A 46 -1.66 6.93 1.69
C ALA A 46 -0.68 5.99 2.42
N ARG A 47 0.39 6.55 3.00
CA ARG A 47 1.34 5.79 3.81
C ARG A 47 0.69 5.18 5.04
N PHE A 48 -0.05 5.98 5.81
CA PHE A 48 -0.72 5.51 7.02
C PHE A 48 -1.68 4.34 6.74
N LEU A 49 -2.51 4.48 5.70
CA LEU A 49 -3.49 3.47 5.31
C LEU A 49 -2.81 2.16 4.89
N ALA A 50 -1.75 2.25 4.07
CA ALA A 50 -0.98 1.09 3.65
C ALA A 50 -0.29 0.38 4.83
N GLU A 51 0.46 1.12 5.66
CA GLU A 51 1.23 0.56 6.79
C GLU A 51 0.36 -0.06 7.88
N ASN A 52 -0.89 0.37 8.00
CA ASN A 52 -1.84 -0.17 8.97
C ASN A 52 -2.87 -1.13 8.34
N THR A 53 -2.74 -1.45 7.05
CA THR A 53 -3.67 -2.33 6.31
C THR A 53 -5.13 -1.87 6.43
N VAL A 54 -5.36 -0.57 6.38
CA VAL A 54 -6.69 0.03 6.47
C VAL A 54 -7.32 0.09 5.10
N GLY A 55 -8.54 -0.42 4.97
CA GLY A 55 -9.35 -0.27 3.76
C GLY A 55 -9.73 1.20 3.54
N GLU A 56 -9.86 1.62 2.28
CA GLU A 56 -10.07 3.02 1.95
C GLU A 56 -10.94 3.24 0.73
N PHE A 57 -11.69 4.36 0.74
CA PHE A 57 -12.31 4.94 -0.44
C PHE A 57 -11.88 6.40 -0.57
N TYR A 58 -11.35 6.74 -1.75
CA TYR A 58 -11.02 8.14 -2.05
C TYR A 58 -12.27 8.89 -2.51
N TRP A 59 -12.54 10.03 -1.93
CA TRP A 59 -13.58 10.96 -2.34
C TRP A 59 -12.95 12.22 -2.95
N ASP A 60 -13.23 12.58 -4.19
CA ASP A 60 -14.10 11.87 -5.10
C ASP A 60 -13.39 11.68 -6.45
N TYR A 61 -13.80 10.69 -7.20
CA TYR A 61 -13.34 10.53 -8.56
C TYR A 61 -13.96 11.62 -9.44
N HIS A 62 -13.10 12.34 -10.18
CA HIS A 62 -13.52 13.30 -11.19
C HIS A 62 -12.62 13.18 -12.43
N ARG A 63 -13.13 13.64 -13.57
CA ARG A 63 -12.36 13.60 -14.82
C ARG A 63 -11.11 14.45 -14.70
N GLY A 64 -9.95 13.90 -15.07
CA GLY A 64 -8.66 14.57 -14.97
C GLY A 64 -7.99 14.51 -13.59
N ILE A 65 -8.49 13.66 -12.67
CA ILE A 65 -7.88 13.46 -11.35
C ILE A 65 -6.40 13.06 -11.45
N GLU A 66 -6.03 12.36 -12.52
CA GLU A 66 -4.65 11.93 -12.82
C GLU A 66 -3.68 13.10 -13.05
N GLN A 67 -4.18 14.29 -13.32
CA GLN A 67 -3.39 15.52 -13.47
C GLN A 67 -3.13 16.23 -12.14
N GLY A 68 -3.80 15.80 -11.08
CA GLY A 68 -3.64 16.38 -9.74
C GLY A 68 -2.28 16.07 -9.14
N ALA A 69 -1.61 17.06 -8.54
CA ALA A 69 -0.30 16.88 -7.89
C ALA A 69 -0.31 15.84 -6.76
N PHE A 70 -1.46 15.52 -6.19
CA PHE A 70 -1.66 14.49 -5.17
C PHE A 70 -1.86 13.08 -5.77
N PHE A 71 -2.11 12.96 -7.08
CA PHE A 71 -2.44 11.70 -7.73
C PHE A 71 -1.40 10.58 -7.52
N PRO A 72 -0.09 10.83 -7.44
CA PRO A 72 0.89 9.81 -7.09
C PRO A 72 0.62 9.10 -5.77
N SER A 73 -0.08 9.75 -4.83
CA SER A 73 -0.51 9.11 -3.57
C SER A 73 -1.67 8.12 -3.76
N LEU A 74 -2.46 8.28 -4.82
CA LEU A 74 -3.55 7.36 -5.19
C LEU A 74 -3.03 6.25 -6.09
N SER A 75 -2.21 6.61 -7.09
CA SER A 75 -1.61 5.67 -8.05
C SER A 75 -0.35 5.03 -7.45
N ARG A 76 -0.54 4.20 -6.44
CA ARG A 76 0.53 3.48 -5.76
C ARG A 76 0.35 1.97 -5.87
N PRO A 77 1.43 1.19 -5.77
CA PRO A 77 1.30 -0.25 -5.71
C PRO A 77 0.54 -0.67 -4.45
N SER A 78 -0.10 -1.81 -4.52
CA SER A 78 -0.80 -2.38 -3.35
C SER A 78 -0.78 -3.91 -3.40
N PRO A 79 -0.64 -4.60 -2.26
CA PRO A 79 -0.93 -6.00 -2.18
C PRO A 79 -2.44 -6.20 -2.33
N LEU A 80 -2.85 -7.07 -3.25
CA LEU A 80 -4.24 -7.50 -3.40
C LEU A 80 -4.53 -8.70 -2.50
N ARG A 81 -3.56 -9.61 -2.41
CA ARG A 81 -3.53 -10.70 -1.44
C ARG A 81 -2.10 -11.20 -1.26
N VAL A 82 -1.82 -11.80 -0.14
CA VAL A 82 -0.57 -12.53 0.12
C VAL A 82 -0.88 -14.00 0.41
N GLY A 83 -0.01 -14.88 -0.04
CA GLY A 83 -0.14 -16.34 0.09
C GLY A 83 0.21 -16.88 1.48
N GLY A 84 0.02 -16.07 2.52
CA GLY A 84 0.37 -16.41 3.88
C GLY A 84 -0.07 -15.36 4.88
N PHE A 85 0.57 -15.31 6.04
CA PHE A 85 0.30 -14.31 7.06
C PHE A 85 1.05 -13.01 6.77
N PRO A 86 0.36 -11.86 6.62
CA PRO A 86 1.02 -10.59 6.44
C PRO A 86 1.80 -10.22 7.72
N VAL A 87 3.08 -9.89 7.55
CA VAL A 87 3.95 -9.41 8.63
C VAL A 87 3.90 -7.89 8.71
N GLY A 88 3.95 -7.21 7.56
CA GLY A 88 3.82 -5.77 7.53
C GLY A 88 4.02 -5.15 6.14
N ILE A 89 3.57 -3.91 6.05
CA ILE A 89 3.81 -3.03 4.92
C ILE A 89 4.55 -1.82 5.46
N ARG A 90 5.61 -1.39 4.76
CA ARG A 90 6.38 -0.19 5.09
C ARG A 90 6.53 0.66 3.84
N MET A 91 6.33 1.96 4.00
CA MET A 91 6.53 2.94 2.94
C MET A 91 7.63 3.93 3.33
N ALA A 92 8.67 4.05 2.51
CA ALA A 92 9.66 5.09 2.66
C ALA A 92 9.08 6.47 2.30
N GLU A 93 9.61 7.53 2.92
CA GLU A 93 9.07 8.88 2.77
C GLU A 93 9.22 9.44 1.36
N SER A 94 10.27 9.08 0.62
CA SER A 94 10.49 9.50 -0.77
C SER A 94 11.71 8.76 -1.35
N PRO A 95 11.68 8.36 -2.61
CA PRO A 95 10.65 8.41 -3.64
C PRO A 95 9.74 7.16 -3.69
N GLY A 96 8.93 6.96 -2.65
CA GLY A 96 7.83 6.01 -2.75
C GLY A 96 8.21 4.54 -2.83
N VAL A 97 9.19 4.08 -2.06
CA VAL A 97 9.49 2.64 -1.97
C VAL A 97 8.52 1.99 -0.99
N MET A 98 7.82 0.95 -1.46
CA MET A 98 6.97 0.11 -0.62
C MET A 98 7.64 -1.25 -0.41
N GLN A 99 7.66 -1.72 0.82
CA GLN A 99 8.06 -3.09 1.15
C GLN A 99 6.88 -3.83 1.75
N VAL A 100 6.63 -5.04 1.28
CA VAL A 100 5.60 -5.93 1.80
C VAL A 100 6.26 -7.23 2.24
N GLU A 101 5.99 -7.62 3.49
CA GLU A 101 6.53 -8.83 4.10
C GLU A 101 5.39 -9.74 4.56
N TRP A 102 5.52 -11.04 4.28
CA TRP A 102 4.59 -12.07 4.74
C TRP A 102 5.32 -13.37 5.04
N THR A 103 4.68 -14.28 5.76
CA THR A 103 5.20 -15.61 6.05
C THR A 103 4.31 -16.66 5.43
N GLU A 104 4.89 -17.53 4.59
CA GLU A 104 4.24 -18.73 4.07
C GLU A 104 4.49 -19.88 5.06
N GLU A 105 3.45 -20.36 5.73
CA GLU A 105 3.60 -21.42 6.76
C GLU A 105 3.47 -22.83 6.18
N THR A 106 2.83 -22.95 5.02
CA THR A 106 2.60 -24.22 4.34
C THR A 106 3.14 -24.19 2.93
N ALA A 107 3.52 -25.35 2.40
CA ALA A 107 3.88 -25.51 0.99
C ALA A 107 2.99 -26.60 0.36
N PRO A 108 2.33 -26.33 -0.81
CA PRO A 108 2.36 -25.04 -1.50
C PRO A 108 1.39 -24.02 -0.86
N ALA A 109 1.84 -22.78 -0.70
CA ALA A 109 0.99 -21.66 -0.37
C ALA A 109 0.24 -21.17 -1.63
N PRO A 110 -0.87 -20.38 -1.49
CA PRO A 110 -1.43 -19.68 -2.63
C PRO A 110 -0.46 -18.65 -3.19
N ALA A 111 -0.57 -18.32 -4.48
CA ALA A 111 0.20 -17.23 -5.07
C ALA A 111 -0.20 -15.89 -4.43
N SER A 112 0.79 -15.01 -4.27
CA SER A 112 0.55 -13.63 -3.84
C SER A 112 0.29 -12.73 -5.05
N GLU A 113 -0.61 -11.76 -4.91
CA GLU A 113 -0.99 -10.86 -5.99
C GLU A 113 -0.82 -9.41 -5.56
N PHE A 114 -0.28 -8.62 -6.48
CA PHE A 114 -0.01 -7.19 -6.26
C PHE A 114 -0.55 -6.39 -7.45
N HIS A 115 -1.14 -5.25 -7.16
CA HIS A 115 -1.35 -4.23 -8.18
C HIS A 115 -0.06 -3.42 -8.37
N LEU A 116 0.37 -3.30 -9.61
CA LEU A 116 1.54 -2.52 -9.99
C LEU A 116 1.10 -1.42 -10.97
N PRO A 117 1.17 -0.13 -10.57
CA PRO A 117 0.90 0.97 -11.50
C PRO A 117 1.98 1.08 -12.60
N ASP A 118 1.65 1.81 -13.67
CA ASP A 118 2.64 2.14 -14.69
C ASP A 118 3.87 2.83 -14.09
N GLY A 119 5.05 2.50 -14.62
CA GLY A 119 6.30 3.08 -14.16
C GLY A 119 6.81 2.52 -12.84
N TRP A 120 6.26 1.41 -12.35
CA TRP A 120 6.74 0.74 -11.15
C TRP A 120 7.42 -0.59 -11.47
N VAL A 121 8.34 -0.97 -10.59
CA VAL A 121 9.06 -2.24 -10.60
C VAL A 121 8.87 -2.92 -9.25
N MET A 122 8.64 -4.22 -9.26
CA MET A 122 8.61 -5.05 -8.06
C MET A 122 9.77 -6.06 -8.12
N GLU A 123 10.48 -6.21 -7.02
CA GLU A 123 11.58 -7.15 -6.87
C GLU A 123 11.33 -8.01 -5.62
N GLU A 124 11.55 -9.30 -5.73
CA GLU A 124 11.38 -10.25 -4.65
C GLU A 124 12.72 -10.71 -4.10
N ALA A 125 12.82 -10.75 -2.78
CA ALA A 125 13.91 -11.40 -2.07
C ALA A 125 13.40 -12.65 -1.31
N PRO A 126 14.14 -13.74 -1.27
CA PRO A 126 15.49 -13.95 -1.81
C PRO A 126 15.54 -14.46 -3.25
N SER A 127 14.40 -14.78 -3.90
CA SER A 127 14.38 -15.45 -5.20
C SER A 127 14.98 -14.63 -6.34
N GLY A 128 15.06 -13.30 -6.19
CA GLY A 128 15.50 -12.38 -7.24
C GLY A 128 14.50 -12.18 -8.36
N GLY A 129 13.24 -12.63 -8.19
CA GLY A 129 12.16 -12.36 -9.14
C GLY A 129 11.97 -10.87 -9.37
N LYS A 130 11.76 -10.47 -10.62
CA LYS A 130 11.54 -9.09 -11.00
C LYS A 130 10.36 -8.97 -11.96
N TRP A 131 9.47 -8.02 -11.66
CA TRP A 131 8.29 -7.72 -12.46
C TRP A 131 8.26 -6.25 -12.84
N THR A 132 7.86 -6.00 -14.08
CA THR A 132 7.71 -4.66 -14.64
C THR A 132 6.41 -4.61 -15.44
N GLY A 133 5.83 -3.42 -15.56
CA GLY A 133 4.58 -3.22 -16.29
C GLY A 133 3.40 -3.02 -15.36
N ALA A 134 2.32 -2.45 -15.90
CA ALA A 134 1.10 -2.15 -15.16
C ALA A 134 0.17 -3.36 -15.03
N GLY A 135 -0.63 -3.36 -13.99
CA GLY A 135 -1.70 -4.32 -13.75
C GLY A 135 -1.47 -5.24 -12.58
N THR A 136 -2.08 -6.42 -12.64
CA THR A 136 -1.94 -7.43 -11.58
C THR A 136 -0.74 -8.33 -11.86
N VAL A 137 0.15 -8.39 -10.89
CA VAL A 137 1.33 -9.27 -10.90
C VAL A 137 1.11 -10.40 -9.90
N SER A 138 1.36 -11.63 -10.34
CA SER A 138 1.28 -12.83 -9.50
C SER A 138 2.69 -13.32 -9.14
N VAL A 139 2.95 -13.44 -7.85
CA VAL A 139 4.19 -14.01 -7.30
C VAL A 139 3.89 -15.44 -6.89
N PRO A 140 4.52 -16.45 -7.53
CA PRO A 140 4.29 -17.83 -7.18
C PRO A 140 4.74 -18.11 -5.74
N PRO A 141 4.18 -19.13 -5.08
CA PRO A 141 4.62 -19.53 -3.75
C PRO A 141 6.07 -20.03 -3.76
N ALA A 142 6.73 -19.94 -2.61
CA ALA A 142 8.03 -20.54 -2.45
C ALA A 142 7.94 -22.08 -2.40
N GLU A 143 9.02 -22.75 -2.77
CA GLU A 143 9.13 -24.20 -2.65
C GLU A 143 9.12 -24.68 -1.18
N LYS A 144 9.53 -23.82 -0.27
CA LYS A 144 9.61 -24.11 1.17
C LYS A 144 8.96 -22.99 1.97
N PRO A 145 8.31 -23.34 3.09
CA PRO A 145 7.80 -22.33 4.02
C PRO A 145 8.89 -21.35 4.46
N GLY A 146 8.51 -20.11 4.70
CA GLY A 146 9.44 -19.08 5.15
C GLY A 146 8.93 -17.67 4.96
N MET A 147 9.77 -16.73 5.35
CA MET A 147 9.49 -15.31 5.17
C MET A 147 9.74 -14.90 3.72
N ARG A 148 8.81 -14.15 3.18
CA ARG A 148 8.86 -13.53 1.85
C ARG A 148 8.85 -12.02 1.97
N LYS A 149 9.51 -11.38 1.03
CA LYS A 149 9.55 -9.93 0.95
C LYS A 149 9.58 -9.47 -0.50
N VAL A 150 8.75 -8.50 -0.82
CA VAL A 150 8.85 -7.75 -2.08
C VAL A 150 9.14 -6.29 -1.80
N THR A 151 9.91 -5.69 -2.71
CA THR A 151 10.17 -4.25 -2.74
C THR A 151 9.60 -3.70 -4.03
N LEU A 152 8.71 -2.73 -3.92
CA LEU A 152 8.08 -2.03 -5.03
C LEU A 152 8.63 -0.60 -5.05
N ARG A 153 9.11 -0.16 -6.21
CA ARG A 153 9.70 1.17 -6.37
C ARG A 153 9.42 1.73 -7.77
N PRO A 154 9.46 3.04 -7.95
CA PRO A 154 9.44 3.61 -9.29
C PRO A 154 10.56 3.03 -10.17
N ALA A 155 10.27 2.82 -11.44
CA ALA A 155 11.29 2.49 -12.43
C ALA A 155 12.23 3.71 -12.59
N SER A 156 13.50 3.45 -12.67
CA SER A 156 14.56 4.47 -12.91
C SER A 156 14.60 4.86 -14.37
#